data_75362627a3ead885dcc376b6afe53db0
#
_entry.id   75362627a3ead885dcc376b6afe53db0
#
_cell.length_a   1.000
_cell.length_b   1.000
_cell.length_c   1.000
_cell.angle_alpha   90.00
_cell.angle_beta   90.00
_cell.angle_gamma   90.00
#
_symmetry.space_group_name_H-M   'P 1'
#
loop_
_entity.id
_entity.type
_entity.pdbx_description
1 polymer ?
#
loop_
_entity_poly.entity_id
_entity_poly.type
_entity_poly.pdbx_seq_one_letter_code
_entity_poly.pdbx_strand_id
1 'polypeptide(L)'
;RYISENIASYINQGEIDAGNPDFRYEDMPDAEAEQAREGLVQEKGFFILPSELFCNVRAKAASDENLNETLETVFRHIEESAKGSSSEGQFAGLFDDYDVNSNKLGATVAKRNEKLVKLLNGVADMNLGDVKEHDIDAFGDAYEYLMTMYASNAGKSGGEFFTPADVS
;
A
#
# COMPACT_ATOMS: atom_id res chain seq x y z
N ARG A 1 1.25 -0.05 -0.97
CA ARG A 1 2.41 -0.92 -1.17
C ARG A 1 3.14 -1.18 0.14
N TYR A 2 3.68 -0.17 0.81
CA TYR A 2 4.50 -0.34 2.01
C TYR A 2 3.81 -1.16 3.12
N ILE A 3 2.59 -0.82 3.52
CA ILE A 3 1.85 -1.57 4.55
C ILE A 3 1.60 -3.03 4.14
N SER A 4 1.37 -3.28 2.86
CA SER A 4 1.19 -4.63 2.30
C SER A 4 2.49 -5.45 2.38
N GLU A 5 3.63 -4.85 2.02
CA GLU A 5 4.94 -5.50 2.11
C GLU A 5 5.36 -5.72 3.58
N ASN A 6 5.01 -4.77 4.46
CA ASN A 6 5.31 -4.87 5.88
C ASN A 6 4.59 -6.06 6.54
N ILE A 7 3.27 -6.19 6.34
CA ILE A 7 2.52 -7.31 6.94
C ILE A 7 2.96 -8.66 6.37
N ALA A 8 3.16 -8.75 5.05
CA ALA A 8 3.63 -9.99 4.41
C ALA A 8 5.01 -10.40 4.91
N SER A 9 5.95 -9.46 5.00
CA SER A 9 7.29 -9.69 5.53
C SER A 9 7.27 -10.16 6.99
N TYR A 10 6.42 -9.55 7.81
CA TYR A 10 6.25 -9.93 9.22
C TYR A 10 5.77 -11.37 9.37
N ILE A 11 4.72 -11.76 8.64
CA ILE A 11 4.16 -13.11 8.69
C ILE A 11 5.16 -14.13 8.15
N ASN A 12 5.79 -13.84 7.00
CA ASN A 12 6.79 -14.71 6.40
C ASN A 12 7.98 -14.93 7.36
N GLN A 13 8.45 -13.89 8.06
CA GLN A 13 9.54 -14.04 9.00
C GLN A 13 9.14 -14.90 10.20
N GLY A 14 7.93 -14.73 10.73
CA GLY A 14 7.42 -15.56 11.84
C GLY A 14 7.37 -17.04 11.47
N GLU A 15 6.94 -17.36 10.26
CA GLU A 15 6.90 -18.74 9.74
C GLU A 15 8.31 -19.31 9.50
N ILE A 16 9.23 -18.51 8.98
CA ILE A 16 10.65 -18.93 8.82
C ILE A 16 11.25 -19.27 10.19
N ASP A 17 11.01 -18.43 11.19
CA ASP A 17 11.50 -18.64 12.56
C ASP A 17 10.84 -19.88 13.23
N ALA A 18 9.62 -20.21 12.83
CA ALA A 18 8.91 -21.41 13.23
C ALA A 18 9.38 -22.71 12.48
N GLY A 19 10.29 -22.58 11.52
CA GLY A 19 10.87 -23.69 10.77
C GLY A 19 10.24 -23.95 9.41
N ASN A 20 9.49 -23.01 8.86
CA ASN A 20 8.84 -23.06 7.56
C ASN A 20 9.50 -22.10 6.55
N PRO A 21 10.74 -22.33 6.09
CA PRO A 21 11.52 -21.36 5.30
C PRO A 21 10.93 -21.07 3.91
N ASP A 22 10.12 -21.98 3.38
CA ASP A 22 9.51 -21.86 2.06
C ASP A 22 8.10 -21.22 2.10
N PHE A 23 7.61 -20.88 3.30
CA PHE A 23 6.31 -20.25 3.46
C PHE A 23 6.29 -18.88 2.80
N ARG A 24 5.17 -18.58 2.14
CA ARG A 24 4.88 -17.28 1.53
C ARG A 24 3.42 -16.92 1.82
N TYR A 25 3.24 -15.84 2.58
CA TYR A 25 1.90 -15.35 2.92
C TYR A 25 1.10 -14.96 1.68
N GLU A 26 1.76 -14.43 0.67
CA GLU A 26 1.17 -14.06 -0.62
C GLU A 26 0.57 -15.23 -1.40
N ASP A 27 0.99 -16.45 -1.11
CA ASP A 27 0.50 -17.69 -1.75
C ASP A 27 -0.58 -18.40 -0.91
N MET A 28 -0.84 -17.92 0.32
CA MET A 28 -1.82 -18.53 1.22
C MET A 28 -3.25 -18.27 0.74
N PRO A 29 -4.16 -19.26 0.85
CA PRO A 29 -5.59 -19.04 0.63
C PRO A 29 -6.19 -18.04 1.65
N ASP A 30 -7.04 -17.12 1.18
CA ASP A 30 -7.69 -16.12 2.05
C ASP A 30 -8.45 -16.74 3.23
N ALA A 31 -9.11 -17.87 3.00
CA ALA A 31 -9.86 -18.57 4.05
C ALA A 31 -8.97 -19.10 5.20
N GLU A 32 -7.70 -19.41 4.92
CA GLU A 32 -6.73 -19.81 5.94
C GLU A 32 -6.18 -18.57 6.65
N ALA A 33 -5.84 -17.52 5.90
CA ALA A 33 -5.35 -16.25 6.44
C ALA A 33 -6.38 -15.59 7.38
N GLU A 34 -7.68 -15.71 7.05
CA GLU A 34 -8.77 -15.18 7.86
C GLU A 34 -8.80 -15.74 9.29
N GLN A 35 -8.31 -16.96 9.49
CA GLN A 35 -8.24 -17.58 10.82
C GLN A 35 -7.20 -16.90 11.73
N ALA A 36 -6.19 -16.25 11.15
CA ALA A 36 -5.16 -15.52 11.87
C ALA A 36 -5.49 -14.02 12.06
N ARG A 37 -6.59 -13.53 11.47
CA ARG A 37 -6.98 -12.10 11.48
C ARG A 37 -6.93 -11.48 12.87
N GLU A 38 -7.59 -12.09 13.85
CA GLU A 38 -7.71 -11.52 15.19
C GLU A 38 -6.33 -11.33 15.84
N GLY A 39 -5.46 -12.34 15.75
CA GLY A 39 -4.10 -12.28 16.27
C GLY A 39 -3.27 -11.20 15.58
N LEU A 40 -3.33 -11.14 14.24
CA LEU A 40 -2.58 -10.15 13.46
C LEU A 40 -3.05 -8.72 13.74
N VAL A 41 -4.37 -8.49 13.89
CA VAL A 41 -4.89 -7.18 14.28
C VAL A 41 -4.43 -6.78 15.67
N GLN A 42 -4.37 -7.72 16.63
CA GLN A 42 -3.85 -7.43 17.97
C GLN A 42 -2.35 -7.06 17.95
N GLU A 43 -1.55 -7.72 17.11
CA GLU A 43 -0.10 -7.52 17.05
C GLU A 43 0.31 -6.35 16.16
N LYS A 44 -0.30 -6.21 14.98
CA LYS A 44 0.08 -5.22 13.96
C LYS A 44 -0.88 -4.05 13.86
N GLY A 45 -2.06 -4.16 14.46
CA GLY A 45 -3.09 -3.12 14.42
C GLY A 45 -3.94 -3.11 13.15
N PHE A 46 -3.67 -3.98 12.17
CA PHE A 46 -4.43 -4.11 10.93
C PHE A 46 -4.23 -5.49 10.30
N PHE A 47 -5.02 -5.78 9.26
CA PHE A 47 -4.95 -7.03 8.51
C PHE A 47 -5.17 -6.78 7.01
N ILE A 48 -4.49 -7.55 6.17
CA ILE A 48 -4.68 -7.56 4.71
C ILE A 48 -4.72 -9.02 4.27
N LEU A 49 -5.76 -9.41 3.53
CA LEU A 49 -5.87 -10.75 2.94
C LEU A 49 -4.76 -10.98 1.90
N PRO A 50 -4.28 -12.23 1.74
CA PRO A 50 -3.30 -12.56 0.70
C PRO A 50 -3.70 -12.07 -0.69
N SER A 51 -4.95 -12.27 -1.11
CA SER A 51 -5.43 -11.81 -2.42
C SER A 51 -5.44 -10.28 -2.57
N GLU A 52 -5.47 -9.54 -1.46
CA GLU A 52 -5.51 -8.08 -1.39
C GLU A 52 -4.13 -7.45 -1.20
N LEU A 53 -3.08 -8.26 -1.05
CA LEU A 53 -1.71 -7.76 -1.03
C LEU A 53 -1.38 -7.03 -2.35
N PHE A 54 -0.62 -5.95 -2.24
CA PHE A 54 -0.23 -5.13 -3.38
C PHE A 54 0.35 -5.95 -4.54
N CYS A 55 1.22 -6.93 -4.26
CA CYS A 55 1.80 -7.82 -5.27
C CYS A 55 0.74 -8.62 -6.02
N ASN A 56 -0.25 -9.16 -5.32
CA ASN A 56 -1.31 -10.00 -5.89
C ASN A 56 -2.35 -9.19 -6.66
N VAL A 57 -2.74 -8.02 -6.13
CA VAL A 57 -3.62 -7.07 -6.86
C VAL A 57 -2.92 -6.59 -8.13
N ARG A 58 -1.66 -6.19 -8.05
CA ARG A 58 -0.88 -5.76 -9.21
C ARG A 58 -0.74 -6.85 -10.27
N ALA A 59 -0.47 -8.09 -9.86
CA ALA A 59 -0.31 -9.22 -10.78
C ALA A 59 -1.57 -9.48 -11.64
N LYS A 60 -2.75 -9.21 -11.09
CA LYS A 60 -4.05 -9.41 -11.74
C LYS A 60 -4.57 -8.13 -12.43
N ALA A 61 -4.02 -6.96 -12.11
CA ALA A 61 -4.56 -5.66 -12.48
C ALA A 61 -4.82 -5.48 -13.98
N ALA A 62 -3.93 -5.99 -14.84
CA ALA A 62 -4.06 -5.83 -16.29
C ALA A 62 -5.23 -6.65 -16.88
N SER A 63 -5.69 -7.69 -16.19
CA SER A 63 -6.81 -8.56 -16.60
C SER A 63 -8.09 -8.30 -15.81
N ASP A 64 -8.05 -7.46 -14.78
CA ASP A 64 -9.20 -7.12 -13.96
C ASP A 64 -10.00 -5.96 -14.61
N GLU A 65 -11.13 -6.30 -15.21
CA GLU A 65 -12.03 -5.31 -15.84
C GLU A 65 -12.69 -4.36 -14.82
N ASN A 66 -12.71 -4.76 -13.52
CA ASN A 66 -13.28 -4.00 -12.41
C ASN A 66 -12.20 -3.54 -11.41
N LEU A 67 -10.97 -3.31 -11.86
CA LEU A 67 -9.84 -2.94 -11.02
C LEU A 67 -10.14 -1.77 -10.08
N ASN A 68 -10.91 -0.78 -10.54
CA ASN A 68 -11.35 0.34 -9.71
C ASN A 68 -12.17 -0.13 -8.48
N GLU A 69 -13.12 -1.05 -8.67
CA GLU A 69 -13.94 -1.61 -7.58
C GLU A 69 -13.11 -2.52 -6.68
N THR A 70 -12.19 -3.29 -7.25
CA THR A 70 -11.24 -4.13 -6.51
C THR A 70 -10.39 -3.26 -5.57
N LEU A 71 -9.80 -2.17 -6.07
CA LEU A 71 -8.99 -1.26 -5.25
C LEU A 71 -9.80 -0.58 -4.16
N GLU A 72 -11.02 -0.09 -4.48
CA GLU A 72 -11.92 0.51 -3.49
C GLU A 72 -12.25 -0.48 -2.36
N THR A 73 -12.49 -1.74 -2.72
CA THR A 73 -12.76 -2.81 -1.75
C THR A 73 -11.55 -3.08 -0.87
N VAL A 74 -10.35 -3.21 -1.46
CA VAL A 74 -9.10 -3.42 -0.73
C VAL A 74 -8.85 -2.28 0.26
N PHE A 75 -8.98 -1.03 -0.17
CA PHE A 75 -8.78 0.14 0.70
C PHE A 75 -9.74 0.14 1.88
N ARG A 76 -11.02 -0.11 1.63
CA ARG A 76 -12.02 -0.23 2.68
C ARG A 76 -11.73 -1.38 3.65
N HIS A 77 -11.34 -2.56 3.16
CA HIS A 77 -11.02 -3.69 4.01
C HIS A 77 -9.81 -3.42 4.90
N ILE A 78 -8.78 -2.73 4.38
CA ILE A 78 -7.62 -2.33 5.19
C ILE A 78 -8.05 -1.41 6.33
N GLU A 79 -8.81 -0.34 6.04
CA GLU A 79 -9.30 0.59 7.05
C GLU A 79 -10.22 -0.09 8.08
N GLU A 80 -11.15 -0.92 7.60
CA GLU A 80 -12.08 -1.67 8.45
C GLU A 80 -11.37 -2.68 9.35
N SER A 81 -10.28 -3.28 8.89
CA SER A 81 -9.51 -4.24 9.68
C SER A 81 -8.87 -3.61 10.92
N ALA A 82 -8.54 -2.33 10.87
CA ALA A 82 -7.93 -1.61 11.98
C ALA A 82 -8.93 -1.08 13.02
N LYS A 83 -10.25 -1.14 12.75
CA LYS A 83 -11.27 -0.67 13.70
C LYS A 83 -11.19 -1.42 15.03
N GLY A 84 -11.19 -0.67 16.13
CA GLY A 84 -11.06 -1.21 17.48
C GLY A 84 -9.65 -1.60 17.89
N SER A 85 -8.66 -1.48 17.01
CA SER A 85 -7.24 -1.68 17.32
C SER A 85 -6.56 -0.39 17.79
N SER A 86 -5.31 -0.51 18.28
CA SER A 86 -4.48 0.64 18.62
C SER A 86 -4.11 1.52 17.41
N SER A 87 -4.25 1.00 16.19
CA SER A 87 -3.92 1.67 14.94
C SER A 87 -5.13 2.32 14.26
N GLU A 88 -6.34 2.20 14.81
CA GLU A 88 -7.57 2.72 14.18
C GLU A 88 -7.43 4.18 13.73
N GLY A 89 -6.89 5.04 14.60
CA GLY A 89 -6.71 6.47 14.28
C GLY A 89 -5.72 6.75 13.13
N GLN A 90 -4.83 5.81 12.83
CA GLN A 90 -3.85 5.94 11.74
C GLN A 90 -4.42 5.45 10.41
N PHE A 91 -5.37 4.51 10.45
CA PHE A 91 -5.97 3.91 9.27
C PHE A 91 -7.29 4.56 8.86
N ALA A 92 -7.99 5.23 9.80
CA ALA A 92 -9.27 5.89 9.50
C ALA A 92 -9.07 7.01 8.47
N GLY A 93 -9.69 6.85 7.30
CA GLY A 93 -9.62 7.82 6.20
C GLY A 93 -8.26 7.82 5.46
N LEU A 94 -7.44 6.79 5.63
CA LEU A 94 -6.12 6.71 4.98
C LEU A 94 -6.20 6.85 3.45
N PHE A 95 -7.31 6.39 2.86
CA PHE A 95 -7.52 6.39 1.41
C PHE A 95 -8.61 7.39 0.95
N ASP A 96 -9.12 8.27 1.82
CA ASP A 96 -10.22 9.19 1.50
C ASP A 96 -9.91 10.10 0.29
N ASP A 97 -8.66 10.53 0.15
CA ASP A 97 -8.22 11.38 -0.96
C ASP A 97 -7.99 10.60 -2.26
N TYR A 98 -8.09 9.27 -2.24
CA TYR A 98 -7.80 8.41 -3.37
C TYR A 98 -9.06 7.92 -4.07
N ASP A 99 -9.65 8.77 -4.92
CA ASP A 99 -10.85 8.44 -5.71
C ASP A 99 -10.48 7.66 -6.98
N VAL A 100 -10.58 6.32 -6.90
CA VAL A 100 -10.34 5.39 -8.03
C VAL A 100 -11.38 5.51 -9.14
N ASN A 101 -12.53 6.15 -8.85
CA ASN A 101 -13.62 6.37 -9.77
C ASN A 101 -13.62 7.77 -10.40
N SER A 102 -12.63 8.60 -10.06
CA SER A 102 -12.52 9.96 -10.52
C SER A 102 -12.48 10.08 -12.05
N ASN A 103 -13.26 11.01 -12.58
CA ASN A 103 -13.21 11.36 -14.00
C ASN A 103 -11.85 11.92 -14.45
N LYS A 104 -11.01 12.38 -13.52
CA LYS A 104 -9.62 12.78 -13.79
C LYS A 104 -8.75 11.60 -14.23
N LEU A 105 -9.05 10.39 -13.76
CA LEU A 105 -8.41 9.16 -14.23
C LEU A 105 -8.89 8.77 -15.63
N GLY A 106 -10.15 9.01 -15.97
CA GLY A 106 -10.70 8.69 -17.29
C GLY A 106 -12.22 8.76 -17.31
N ALA A 107 -12.79 9.07 -18.48
CA ALA A 107 -14.23 9.20 -18.65
C ALA A 107 -14.99 7.85 -18.63
N THR A 108 -14.28 6.73 -18.78
CA THR A 108 -14.85 5.38 -18.75
C THR A 108 -14.10 4.50 -17.78
N VAL A 109 -14.74 3.44 -17.27
CA VAL A 109 -14.10 2.45 -16.38
C VAL A 109 -12.82 1.89 -17.02
N ALA A 110 -12.87 1.49 -18.29
CA ALA A 110 -11.69 0.97 -18.99
C ALA A 110 -10.51 1.96 -19.01
N LYS A 111 -10.77 3.24 -19.25
CA LYS A 111 -9.71 4.28 -19.23
C LYS A 111 -9.19 4.55 -17.83
N ARG A 112 -10.06 4.50 -16.80
CA ARG A 112 -9.63 4.59 -15.40
C ARG A 112 -8.73 3.42 -15.05
N ASN A 113 -9.17 2.20 -15.35
CA ASN A 113 -8.40 0.99 -15.05
C ASN A 113 -7.05 0.95 -15.78
N GLU A 114 -6.97 1.39 -17.04
CA GLU A 114 -5.68 1.54 -17.73
C GLU A 114 -4.69 2.45 -16.96
N LYS A 115 -5.17 3.57 -16.42
CA LYS A 115 -4.34 4.48 -15.62
C LYS A 115 -4.00 3.89 -14.26
N LEU A 116 -4.93 3.18 -13.62
CA LEU A 116 -4.69 2.49 -12.35
C LEU A 116 -3.61 1.41 -12.49
N VAL A 117 -3.62 0.63 -13.59
CA VAL A 117 -2.55 -0.32 -13.91
C VAL A 117 -1.19 0.37 -14.04
N LYS A 118 -1.13 1.49 -14.76
CA LYS A 118 0.11 2.27 -14.89
C LYS A 118 0.60 2.81 -13.56
N LEU A 119 -0.32 3.27 -12.71
CA LEU A 119 -0.01 3.76 -11.37
C LEU A 119 0.53 2.64 -10.48
N LEU A 120 -0.13 1.47 -10.44
CA LEU A 120 0.35 0.32 -9.67
C LEU A 120 1.75 -0.11 -10.11
N ASN A 121 2.02 -0.12 -11.41
CA ASN A 121 3.35 -0.42 -11.91
C ASN A 121 4.37 0.66 -11.51
N GLY A 122 4.04 1.94 -11.63
CA GLY A 122 4.90 3.03 -11.18
C GLY A 122 5.23 2.97 -9.69
N VAL A 123 4.22 2.68 -8.84
CA VAL A 123 4.42 2.48 -7.40
C VAL A 123 5.29 1.25 -7.12
N ALA A 124 5.17 0.19 -7.93
CA ALA A 124 6.01 -1.01 -7.78
C ALA A 124 7.48 -0.74 -8.12
N ASP A 125 7.74 0.14 -9.08
CA ASP A 125 9.08 0.49 -9.53
C ASP A 125 9.79 1.50 -8.60
N MET A 126 9.05 2.11 -7.64
CA MET A 126 9.66 3.01 -6.65
C MET A 126 10.58 2.24 -5.70
N ASN A 127 11.78 2.76 -5.48
CA ASN A 127 12.66 2.25 -4.44
C ASN A 127 12.20 2.81 -3.08
N LEU A 128 11.51 1.98 -2.29
CA LEU A 128 11.03 2.34 -0.93
C LEU A 128 11.99 1.85 0.17
N GLY A 129 13.20 1.42 -0.18
CA GLY A 129 14.13 0.78 0.75
C GLY A 129 13.75 -0.67 1.09
N ASP A 130 14.56 -1.33 1.92
CA ASP A 130 14.25 -2.67 2.42
C ASP A 130 13.40 -2.55 3.69
N VAL A 131 12.22 -3.16 3.70
CA VAL A 131 11.29 -3.16 4.85
C VAL A 131 11.95 -3.67 6.14
N LYS A 132 13.03 -4.45 6.00
CA LYS A 132 13.80 -5.02 7.14
C LYS A 132 14.78 -4.05 7.79
N GLU A 133 15.17 -2.97 7.11
CA GLU A 133 16.25 -2.08 7.56
C GLU A 133 15.77 -0.70 8.05
N HIS A 134 14.51 -0.32 7.83
CA HIS A 134 14.07 1.05 8.07
C HIS A 134 12.84 1.16 8.96
N ASP A 135 13.08 1.53 10.21
CA ASP A 135 12.17 2.36 11.01
C ASP A 135 12.01 3.73 10.31
N ILE A 136 10.76 4.21 10.15
CA ILE A 136 10.34 5.61 9.91
C ILE A 136 11.01 6.37 8.75
N ASP A 137 12.27 6.15 8.43
CA ASP A 137 13.05 6.92 7.46
C ASP A 137 12.62 6.69 5.99
N ALA A 138 12.14 5.49 5.64
CA ALA A 138 11.67 5.20 4.30
C ALA A 138 10.43 6.02 3.89
N PHE A 139 9.62 6.47 4.88
CA PHE A 139 8.54 7.43 4.63
C PHE A 139 9.06 8.84 4.40
N GLY A 140 10.12 9.24 5.10
CA GLY A 140 10.82 10.50 4.86
C GLY A 140 11.36 10.58 3.45
N ASP A 141 12.09 9.58 3.01
CA ASP A 141 12.69 9.50 1.67
C ASP A 141 11.61 9.44 0.56
N ALA A 142 10.54 8.67 0.75
CA ALA A 142 9.42 8.63 -0.18
C ALA A 142 8.67 9.97 -0.25
N TYR A 143 8.51 10.65 0.88
CA TYR A 143 7.91 11.97 0.95
C TYR A 143 8.79 13.02 0.28
N GLU A 144 10.10 13.03 0.53
CA GLU A 144 11.07 13.90 -0.15
C GLU A 144 11.07 13.66 -1.66
N TYR A 145 11.07 12.40 -2.10
CA TYR A 145 10.98 12.05 -3.51
C TYR A 145 9.70 12.58 -4.15
N LEU A 146 8.55 12.40 -3.51
CA LEU A 146 7.27 12.92 -3.99
C LEU A 146 7.27 14.45 -4.03
N MET A 147 7.80 15.12 -3.01
CA MET A 147 7.90 16.59 -2.96
C MET A 147 8.84 17.11 -4.03
N THR A 148 9.97 16.43 -4.28
CA THR A 148 10.92 16.77 -5.36
C THR A 148 10.29 16.63 -6.75
N MET A 149 9.53 15.53 -6.96
CA MET A 149 8.77 15.33 -8.20
C MET A 149 7.67 16.38 -8.39
N TYR A 150 6.97 16.74 -7.31
CA TYR A 150 5.93 17.79 -7.34
C TYR A 150 6.55 19.15 -7.65
N ALA A 151 7.65 19.49 -7.00
CA ALA A 151 8.38 20.74 -7.24
C ALA A 151 8.91 20.84 -8.68
N SER A 152 9.44 19.75 -9.24
CA SER A 152 9.93 19.73 -10.62
C SER A 152 8.82 19.82 -11.68
N ASN A 153 7.63 19.31 -11.39
CA ASN A 153 6.47 19.34 -12.29
C ASN A 153 5.63 20.63 -12.15
N ALA A 154 5.67 21.29 -11.00
CA ALA A 154 4.87 22.50 -10.74
C ALA A 154 5.48 23.81 -11.29
N GLY A 155 6.65 23.78 -11.88
CA GLY A 155 7.35 24.93 -12.48
C GLY A 155 7.32 26.18 -11.59
N LYS A 156 8.45 26.67 -11.13
CA LYS A 156 8.69 27.92 -10.40
C LYS A 156 8.05 28.12 -9.00
N SER A 157 7.06 27.34 -8.59
CA SER A 157 6.42 27.44 -7.26
C SER A 157 7.00 26.52 -6.19
N GLY A 158 7.98 25.67 -6.53
CA GLY A 158 8.56 24.68 -5.61
C GLY A 158 9.34 25.28 -4.43
N GLY A 159 9.77 26.53 -4.52
CA GLY A 159 10.51 27.21 -3.45
C GLY A 159 9.65 27.71 -2.29
N GLU A 160 8.31 27.63 -2.40
CA GLU A 160 7.41 28.11 -1.34
C GLU A 160 7.01 27.03 -0.34
N PHE A 161 7.30 25.75 -0.64
CA PHE A 161 6.80 24.60 0.14
C PHE A 161 7.89 23.70 0.72
N PHE A 162 9.16 23.99 0.50
CA PHE A 162 10.24 23.11 0.91
C PHE A 162 11.37 23.88 1.59
N THR A 163 11.65 23.54 2.86
CA THR A 163 12.90 23.92 3.51
C THR A 163 13.90 22.79 3.29
N PRO A 164 15.03 23.02 2.60
CA PRO A 164 16.04 21.99 2.41
C PRO A 164 16.52 21.43 3.74
N ALA A 165 16.78 20.11 3.80
CA ALA A 165 17.23 19.42 5.00
C ALA A 165 18.54 19.99 5.58
N ASP A 166 19.34 20.66 4.76
CA ASP A 166 20.61 21.32 5.14
C ASP A 166 20.41 22.62 5.95
N VAL A 167 19.16 23.04 6.21
CA VAL A 167 18.83 24.32 6.88
C VAL A 167 17.98 24.11 8.16
N SER A 168 17.68 22.86 8.52
CA SER A 168 16.87 22.54 9.72
C SER A 168 17.71 21.96 10.86
#